data_b41509b2ce3fe71d3a90d2ce302cb4ff
#
_entry.id   b41509b2ce3fe71d3a90d2ce302cb4ff
#
_cell.length_a   1.000
_cell.length_b   1.000
_cell.length_c   1.000
_cell.angle_alpha   90.00
_cell.angle_beta   90.00
_cell.angle_gamma   90.00
#
_symmetry.space_group_name_H-M   'P 1'
#
loop_
_entity.id
_entity.type
_entity.pdbx_description
1 polymer ?
#
loop_
_entity_poly.entity_id
_entity_poly.type
_entity_poly.pdbx_seq_one_letter_code
_entity_poly.pdbx_strand_id
1 'polypeptide(L)'
;MKEFSKPIARARQVTTFIYRHGRLLDAMREKTGGRDLVRPGVTRFATAFLTLRSLHTHKDALKFLFVSDDWTRSKLARTEAGKKVHDTILSTKFWNSVEDCLRASQPLIVLLRIVDGDERPAMPEVQFCMEYAKKKIKENFPTRGKADLLKRILAIIDKRWEDQMDQPLYGAALYLNPNKYFDLKTDDVMAGKLRSAFTEVLSKMVPDQDLQNKIDDQALEYEDLRGSFSNKIAINNIKTKSPSKLFTDCTI
;
A
#
# COMPACT_ATOMS: atom_id res chain seq x y z
N MET A 1 -6.36 11.94 7.04
CA MET A 1 -6.94 12.99 6.16
C MET A 1 -8.39 13.23 6.53
N LYS A 2 -8.80 14.51 6.65
CA LYS A 2 -10.20 14.87 6.96
C LYS A 2 -11.18 14.39 5.88
N GLU A 3 -10.77 14.39 4.62
CA GLU A 3 -11.57 13.94 3.48
C GLU A 3 -11.98 12.45 3.58
N PHE A 4 -11.12 11.60 4.11
CA PHE A 4 -11.38 10.15 4.23
C PHE A 4 -12.06 9.77 5.54
N SER A 5 -12.03 10.60 6.56
CA SER A 5 -12.68 10.32 7.84
C SER A 5 -14.19 10.19 7.73
N LYS A 6 -14.83 11.07 6.93
CA LYS A 6 -16.29 11.07 6.74
C LYS A 6 -16.81 9.79 6.04
N PRO A 7 -16.27 9.37 4.86
CA PRO A 7 -16.73 8.14 4.22
C PRO A 7 -16.45 6.90 5.07
N ILE A 8 -15.33 6.84 5.81
CA ILE A 8 -15.03 5.75 6.74
C ILE A 8 -16.06 5.69 7.88
N ALA A 9 -16.39 6.83 8.48
CA ALA A 9 -17.39 6.90 9.57
C ALA A 9 -18.78 6.46 9.07
N ARG A 10 -19.19 6.90 7.88
CA ARG A 10 -20.47 6.49 7.26
C ARG A 10 -20.48 5.01 6.91
N ALA A 11 -19.39 4.48 6.37
CA ALA A 11 -19.26 3.05 6.09
C ALA A 11 -19.38 2.20 7.37
N ARG A 12 -18.72 2.64 8.47
CA ARG A 12 -18.86 2.01 9.78
C ARG A 12 -20.31 2.07 10.28
N GLN A 13 -20.99 3.19 10.12
CA GLN A 13 -22.40 3.34 10.51
C GLN A 13 -23.29 2.36 9.73
N VAL A 14 -23.11 2.25 8.41
CA VAL A 14 -23.85 1.32 7.56
C VAL A 14 -23.64 -0.12 7.99
N THR A 15 -22.38 -0.57 8.11
CA THR A 15 -22.07 -1.95 8.51
C THR A 15 -22.60 -2.25 9.91
N THR A 16 -22.37 -1.36 10.87
CA THR A 16 -22.88 -1.55 12.24
C THR A 16 -24.41 -1.63 12.27
N PHE A 17 -25.09 -0.81 11.50
CA PHE A 17 -26.55 -0.83 11.42
C PHE A 17 -27.07 -2.16 10.86
N ILE A 18 -26.50 -2.65 9.74
CA ILE A 18 -26.90 -3.92 9.14
C ILE A 18 -26.69 -5.07 10.12
N TYR A 19 -25.53 -5.16 10.76
CA TYR A 19 -25.20 -6.25 11.67
C TYR A 19 -25.94 -6.22 13.01
N ARG A 20 -26.53 -5.10 13.39
CA ARG A 20 -27.40 -5.01 14.59
C ARG A 20 -28.81 -5.52 14.37
N HIS A 21 -29.22 -5.75 13.13
CA HIS A 21 -30.59 -6.11 12.78
C HIS A 21 -30.61 -7.41 11.97
N GLY A 22 -30.87 -8.56 12.63
CA GLY A 22 -30.76 -9.89 12.05
C GLY A 22 -31.53 -10.04 10.72
N ARG A 23 -32.80 -9.64 10.66
CA ARG A 23 -33.58 -9.70 9.40
C ARG A 23 -32.97 -8.90 8.25
N LEU A 24 -32.37 -7.72 8.56
CA LEU A 24 -31.71 -6.90 7.56
C LEU A 24 -30.38 -7.54 7.13
N LEU A 25 -29.67 -8.19 8.06
CA LEU A 25 -28.46 -8.95 7.76
C LEU A 25 -28.76 -10.12 6.85
N ASP A 26 -29.82 -10.88 7.12
CA ASP A 26 -30.23 -12.03 6.29
C ASP A 26 -30.64 -11.55 4.88
N ALA A 27 -31.41 -10.49 4.77
CA ALA A 27 -31.75 -9.88 3.48
C ALA A 27 -30.52 -9.36 2.75
N MET A 28 -29.54 -8.79 3.45
CA MET A 28 -28.26 -8.37 2.85
C MET A 28 -27.50 -9.58 2.30
N ARG A 29 -27.39 -10.66 3.06
CA ARG A 29 -26.72 -11.90 2.63
C ARG A 29 -27.39 -12.49 1.38
N GLU A 30 -28.71 -12.52 1.33
CA GLU A 30 -29.44 -12.96 0.15
C GLU A 30 -29.04 -12.14 -1.10
N LYS A 31 -29.00 -10.83 -0.99
CA LYS A 31 -28.66 -9.95 -2.13
C LYS A 31 -27.16 -9.96 -2.48
N THR A 32 -26.29 -10.33 -1.56
CA THR A 32 -24.83 -10.44 -1.78
C THR A 32 -24.38 -11.86 -2.15
N GLY A 33 -25.31 -12.78 -2.39
CA GLY A 33 -24.98 -14.18 -2.70
C GLY A 33 -24.33 -14.93 -1.53
N GLY A 34 -24.81 -14.70 -0.32
CA GLY A 34 -24.33 -15.32 0.92
C GLY A 34 -23.05 -14.71 1.49
N ARG A 35 -22.56 -13.61 0.92
CA ARG A 35 -21.30 -12.99 1.34
C ARG A 35 -21.53 -11.94 2.42
N ASP A 36 -20.71 -12.02 3.47
CA ASP A 36 -20.70 -11.04 4.56
C ASP A 36 -19.89 -9.78 4.19
N LEU A 37 -20.32 -8.64 4.74
CA LEU A 37 -19.53 -7.43 4.68
C LEU A 37 -18.38 -7.49 5.71
N VAL A 38 -17.22 -6.99 5.32
CA VAL A 38 -16.09 -6.87 6.25
C VAL A 38 -16.40 -5.81 7.29
N ARG A 39 -16.42 -6.23 8.57
CA ARG A 39 -16.63 -5.32 9.70
C ARG A 39 -15.34 -4.59 10.06
N PRO A 40 -15.42 -3.29 10.42
CA PRO A 40 -14.24 -2.56 10.84
C PRO A 40 -13.73 -3.11 12.19
N GLY A 41 -12.49 -3.58 12.22
CA GLY A 41 -11.80 -3.99 13.46
C GLY A 41 -11.33 -2.79 14.27
N VAL A 42 -11.20 -2.98 15.59
CA VAL A 42 -10.78 -1.90 16.49
C VAL A 42 -9.27 -1.63 16.40
N THR A 43 -8.47 -2.64 16.08
CA THR A 43 -7.01 -2.62 16.25
C THR A 43 -6.19 -2.65 14.95
N ARG A 44 -6.81 -2.85 13.79
CA ARG A 44 -6.10 -2.95 12.51
C ARG A 44 -6.42 -1.76 11.61
N PHE A 45 -5.45 -0.90 11.35
CA PHE A 45 -5.59 0.29 10.50
C PHE A 45 -6.16 -0.01 9.11
N ALA A 46 -5.76 -1.13 8.52
CA ALA A 46 -6.23 -1.54 7.19
C ALA A 46 -7.72 -1.92 7.15
N THR A 47 -8.34 -2.31 8.28
CA THR A 47 -9.71 -2.82 8.29
C THR A 47 -10.75 -1.80 7.86
N ALA A 48 -10.53 -0.51 8.12
CA ALA A 48 -11.43 0.55 7.65
C ALA A 48 -11.50 0.58 6.11
N PHE A 49 -10.38 0.41 5.44
CA PHE A 49 -10.31 0.37 3.97
C PHE A 49 -10.84 -0.94 3.39
N LEU A 50 -10.61 -2.05 4.09
CA LEU A 50 -11.20 -3.34 3.73
C LEU A 50 -12.74 -3.31 3.85
N THR A 51 -13.29 -2.62 4.87
CA THR A 51 -14.72 -2.37 4.98
C THR A 51 -15.25 -1.53 3.81
N LEU A 52 -14.55 -0.45 3.44
CA LEU A 52 -14.91 0.37 2.27
C LEU A 52 -14.89 -0.47 0.98
N ARG A 53 -13.88 -1.30 0.80
CA ARG A 53 -13.78 -2.20 -0.35
C ARG A 53 -14.92 -3.20 -0.39
N SER A 54 -15.24 -3.82 0.74
CA SER A 54 -16.36 -4.77 0.85
C SER A 54 -17.69 -4.11 0.53
N LEU A 55 -17.97 -2.94 1.06
CA LEU A 55 -19.16 -2.15 0.72
C LEU A 55 -19.20 -1.81 -0.77
N HIS A 56 -18.08 -1.39 -1.35
CA HIS A 56 -18.01 -1.02 -2.76
C HIS A 56 -18.24 -2.22 -3.67
N THR A 57 -17.70 -3.39 -3.34
CA THR A 57 -17.93 -4.64 -4.09
C THR A 57 -19.40 -5.00 -4.12
N HIS A 58 -20.15 -4.74 -3.05
CA HIS A 58 -21.56 -5.05 -2.93
C HIS A 58 -22.47 -3.81 -3.10
N LYS A 59 -21.96 -2.74 -3.73
CA LYS A 59 -22.66 -1.45 -3.91
C LYS A 59 -24.06 -1.61 -4.49
N ASP A 60 -24.20 -2.36 -5.57
CA ASP A 60 -25.47 -2.49 -6.28
C ASP A 60 -26.44 -3.38 -5.50
N ALA A 61 -25.97 -4.45 -4.89
CA ALA A 61 -26.76 -5.29 -4.00
C ALA A 61 -27.30 -4.50 -2.79
N LEU A 62 -26.46 -3.66 -2.20
CA LEU A 62 -26.86 -2.78 -1.10
C LEU A 62 -27.88 -1.74 -1.54
N LYS A 63 -27.67 -1.08 -2.68
CA LYS A 63 -28.65 -0.14 -3.24
C LYS A 63 -29.99 -0.82 -3.49
N PHE A 64 -29.96 -2.00 -4.11
CA PHE A 64 -31.17 -2.78 -4.37
C PHE A 64 -31.91 -3.14 -3.07
N LEU A 65 -31.18 -3.60 -2.05
CA LEU A 65 -31.76 -3.90 -0.74
C LEU A 65 -32.49 -2.70 -0.14
N PHE A 66 -31.87 -1.52 -0.14
CA PHE A 66 -32.41 -0.31 0.49
C PHE A 66 -33.53 0.38 -0.33
N VAL A 67 -33.85 -0.09 -1.54
CA VAL A 67 -35.03 0.32 -2.30
C VAL A 67 -36.10 -0.77 -2.40
N SER A 68 -35.85 -1.97 -1.88
CA SER A 68 -36.75 -3.12 -1.96
C SER A 68 -37.99 -2.94 -1.06
N ASP A 69 -39.02 -3.73 -1.34
CA ASP A 69 -40.24 -3.77 -0.51
C ASP A 69 -39.95 -4.22 0.93
N ASP A 70 -39.00 -5.16 1.09
CA ASP A 70 -38.56 -5.65 2.40
C ASP A 70 -38.04 -4.52 3.29
N TRP A 71 -37.26 -3.60 2.68
CA TRP A 71 -36.78 -2.42 3.38
C TRP A 71 -37.90 -1.39 3.63
N THR A 72 -38.64 -1.00 2.60
CA THR A 72 -39.62 0.11 2.68
C THR A 72 -40.77 -0.20 3.64
N ARG A 73 -41.18 -1.46 3.77
CA ARG A 73 -42.20 -1.91 4.72
C ARG A 73 -41.65 -2.16 6.13
N SER A 74 -40.34 -2.17 6.30
CA SER A 74 -39.72 -2.43 7.61
C SER A 74 -39.92 -1.27 8.58
N LYS A 75 -40.04 -1.58 9.87
CA LYS A 75 -40.05 -0.53 10.93
C LYS A 75 -38.74 0.23 10.95
N LEU A 76 -37.64 -0.37 10.52
CA LEU A 76 -36.29 0.23 10.50
C LEU A 76 -36.20 1.39 9.53
N ALA A 77 -36.88 1.34 8.38
CA ALA A 77 -36.91 2.42 7.39
C ALA A 77 -37.47 3.73 7.93
N ARG A 78 -38.32 3.65 8.97
CA ARG A 78 -38.96 4.83 9.62
C ARG A 78 -38.12 5.45 10.72
N THR A 79 -37.08 4.76 11.19
CA THR A 79 -36.18 5.25 12.24
C THR A 79 -35.20 6.29 11.68
N GLU A 80 -34.78 7.26 12.50
CA GLU A 80 -33.75 8.23 12.11
C GLU A 80 -32.44 7.57 11.69
N ALA A 81 -32.02 6.50 12.37
CA ALA A 81 -30.82 5.73 12.00
C ALA A 81 -31.00 5.04 10.65
N GLY A 82 -32.18 4.43 10.41
CA GLY A 82 -32.51 3.80 9.14
C GLY A 82 -32.50 4.78 7.96
N LYS A 83 -33.13 5.95 8.12
CA LYS A 83 -33.12 7.01 7.11
C LYS A 83 -31.70 7.45 6.78
N LYS A 84 -30.85 7.70 7.79
CA LYS A 84 -29.43 8.08 7.58
C LYS A 84 -28.64 7.04 6.82
N VAL A 85 -28.87 5.75 7.10
CA VAL A 85 -28.20 4.64 6.38
C VAL A 85 -28.70 4.54 4.96
N HIS A 86 -30.03 4.60 4.75
CA HIS A 86 -30.67 4.63 3.44
C HIS A 86 -30.10 5.76 2.58
N ASP A 87 -30.11 7.00 3.08
CA ASP A 87 -29.60 8.16 2.36
C ASP A 87 -28.10 8.03 2.05
N THR A 88 -27.32 7.41 2.95
CA THR A 88 -25.90 7.13 2.71
C THR A 88 -25.71 6.15 1.55
N ILE A 89 -26.45 5.04 1.54
CA ILE A 89 -26.35 4.00 0.50
C ILE A 89 -26.79 4.51 -0.87
N LEU A 90 -27.79 5.37 -0.93
CA LEU A 90 -28.27 5.94 -2.19
C LEU A 90 -27.46 7.16 -2.65
N SER A 91 -26.60 7.72 -1.79
CA SER A 91 -25.82 8.91 -2.10
C SER A 91 -24.69 8.64 -3.09
N THR A 92 -24.81 9.20 -4.30
CA THR A 92 -23.69 9.17 -5.29
C THR A 92 -22.42 9.83 -4.72
N LYS A 93 -22.55 10.90 -3.95
CA LYS A 93 -21.42 11.57 -3.30
C LYS A 93 -20.67 10.66 -2.31
N PHE A 94 -21.40 9.81 -1.58
CA PHE A 94 -20.79 8.83 -0.70
C PHE A 94 -19.94 7.83 -1.50
N TRP A 95 -20.49 7.23 -2.54
CA TRP A 95 -19.78 6.24 -3.36
C TRP A 95 -18.56 6.82 -4.08
N ASN A 96 -18.68 8.03 -4.63
CA ASN A 96 -17.53 8.71 -5.22
C ASN A 96 -16.40 8.93 -4.17
N SER A 97 -16.76 9.29 -2.93
CA SER A 97 -15.78 9.43 -1.86
C SER A 97 -15.16 8.08 -1.44
N VAL A 98 -15.96 7.00 -1.46
CA VAL A 98 -15.46 5.64 -1.22
C VAL A 98 -14.46 5.23 -2.30
N GLU A 99 -14.78 5.46 -3.57
CA GLU A 99 -13.89 5.19 -4.70
C GLU A 99 -12.57 5.96 -4.57
N ASP A 100 -12.60 7.22 -4.22
CA ASP A 100 -11.38 8.01 -4.00
C ASP A 100 -10.53 7.48 -2.84
N CYS A 101 -11.18 7.06 -1.74
CA CYS A 101 -10.48 6.38 -0.65
C CYS A 101 -9.79 5.10 -1.12
N LEU A 102 -10.47 4.29 -1.92
CA LEU A 102 -9.94 3.02 -2.41
C LEU A 102 -8.79 3.24 -3.40
N ARG A 103 -8.92 4.19 -4.33
CA ARG A 103 -7.87 4.56 -5.29
C ARG A 103 -6.57 4.98 -4.59
N ALA A 104 -6.69 5.70 -3.49
CA ALA A 104 -5.53 6.13 -2.71
C ALA A 104 -4.96 5.03 -1.80
N SER A 105 -5.82 4.23 -1.18
CA SER A 105 -5.40 3.28 -0.15
C SER A 105 -4.96 1.93 -0.68
N GLN A 106 -5.49 1.47 -1.81
CA GLN A 106 -5.21 0.14 -2.33
C GLN A 106 -3.71 -0.11 -2.58
N PRO A 107 -2.95 0.79 -3.23
CA PRO A 107 -1.51 0.59 -3.40
C PRO A 107 -0.75 0.54 -2.07
N LEU A 108 -1.16 1.33 -1.07
CA LEU A 108 -0.56 1.33 0.26
C LEU A 108 -0.88 0.06 1.06
N ILE A 109 -2.07 -0.52 0.86
CA ILE A 109 -2.44 -1.81 1.49
C ILE A 109 -1.62 -2.95 0.89
N VAL A 110 -1.33 -2.91 -0.41
CA VAL A 110 -0.44 -3.89 -1.05
C VAL A 110 0.96 -3.78 -0.47
N LEU A 111 1.51 -2.56 -0.37
CA LEU A 111 2.79 -2.31 0.31
C LEU A 111 2.80 -2.88 1.74
N LEU A 112 1.76 -2.55 2.53
CA LEU A 112 1.66 -3.02 3.91
C LEU A 112 1.70 -4.55 4.01
N ARG A 113 1.06 -5.27 3.09
CA ARG A 113 1.08 -6.74 3.06
C ARG A 113 2.45 -7.31 2.71
N ILE A 114 3.21 -6.63 1.84
CA ILE A 114 4.58 -7.04 1.50
C ILE A 114 5.49 -6.87 2.71
N VAL A 115 5.35 -5.74 3.42
CA VAL A 115 6.17 -5.41 4.59
C VAL A 115 5.81 -6.25 5.82
N ASP A 116 4.53 -6.60 5.98
CA ASP A 116 3.99 -7.38 7.10
C ASP A 116 4.11 -8.91 6.87
N GLY A 117 4.65 -9.31 5.72
CA GLY A 117 4.84 -10.72 5.38
C GLY A 117 6.11 -11.31 6.00
N ASP A 118 5.98 -12.48 6.64
CA ASP A 118 7.09 -13.16 7.33
C ASP A 118 8.01 -13.97 6.40
N GLU A 119 7.66 -14.09 5.11
CA GLU A 119 8.38 -15.00 4.19
C GLU A 119 9.71 -14.46 3.70
N ARG A 120 9.90 -13.13 3.66
CA ARG A 120 11.11 -12.48 3.12
C ARG A 120 11.45 -11.22 3.89
N PRO A 121 12.76 -10.88 4.04
CA PRO A 121 13.17 -9.59 4.59
C PRO A 121 12.57 -8.45 3.77
N ALA A 122 11.69 -7.66 4.36
CA ALA A 122 10.96 -6.60 3.66
C ALA A 122 11.80 -5.32 3.44
N MET A 123 12.86 -5.13 4.21
CA MET A 123 13.67 -3.90 4.21
C MET A 123 14.16 -3.48 2.81
N PRO A 124 14.73 -4.37 1.98
CA PRO A 124 15.18 -3.99 0.64
C PRO A 124 14.06 -3.59 -0.31
N GLU A 125 12.82 -3.96 0.01
CA GLU A 125 11.66 -3.73 -0.86
C GLU A 125 10.83 -2.54 -0.44
N VAL A 126 10.95 -2.07 0.81
CA VAL A 126 10.09 -1.02 1.39
C VAL A 126 10.15 0.26 0.56
N GLN A 127 11.36 0.75 0.25
CA GLN A 127 11.52 1.98 -0.53
C GLN A 127 11.01 1.83 -1.96
N PHE A 128 11.35 0.74 -2.62
CA PHE A 128 10.85 0.44 -3.97
C PHE A 128 9.32 0.34 -4.01
N CYS A 129 8.73 -0.40 -3.06
CA CYS A 129 7.29 -0.55 -2.96
C CYS A 129 6.58 0.77 -2.66
N MET A 130 7.19 1.68 -1.89
CA MET A 130 6.63 3.01 -1.64
C MET A 130 6.61 3.86 -2.90
N GLU A 131 7.70 3.91 -3.66
CA GLU A 131 7.73 4.65 -4.93
C GLU A 131 6.74 4.05 -5.94
N TYR A 132 6.65 2.72 -6.02
CA TYR A 132 5.66 2.05 -6.83
C TYR A 132 4.22 2.38 -6.40
N ALA A 133 3.95 2.40 -5.08
CA ALA A 133 2.63 2.78 -4.56
C ALA A 133 2.28 4.24 -4.92
N LYS A 134 3.22 5.18 -4.79
CA LYS A 134 3.02 6.58 -5.21
C LYS A 134 2.71 6.68 -6.71
N LYS A 135 3.45 5.95 -7.55
CA LYS A 135 3.19 5.88 -8.99
C LYS A 135 1.78 5.36 -9.28
N LYS A 136 1.38 4.26 -8.64
CA LYS A 136 0.03 3.69 -8.79
C LYS A 136 -1.07 4.63 -8.30
N ILE A 137 -0.85 5.37 -7.22
CA ILE A 137 -1.78 6.40 -6.77
C ILE A 137 -1.94 7.49 -7.83
N LYS A 138 -0.85 7.96 -8.45
CA LYS A 138 -0.92 8.95 -9.54
C LYS A 138 -1.72 8.43 -10.74
N GLU A 139 -1.49 7.19 -11.14
CA GLU A 139 -2.21 6.53 -12.24
C GLU A 139 -3.71 6.36 -11.93
N ASN A 140 -4.07 6.10 -10.67
CA ASN A 140 -5.45 5.93 -10.24
C ASN A 140 -6.28 7.23 -10.22
N PHE A 141 -5.64 8.40 -10.34
CA PHE A 141 -6.29 9.71 -10.35
C PHE A 141 -6.06 10.47 -11.68
N PRO A 142 -6.49 9.94 -12.83
CA PRO A 142 -6.20 10.54 -14.14
C PRO A 142 -7.00 11.82 -14.42
N THR A 143 -8.03 12.10 -13.61
CA THR A 143 -9.00 13.16 -13.91
C THR A 143 -8.50 14.52 -13.40
N ARG A 144 -8.47 15.55 -14.27
CA ARG A 144 -8.10 16.93 -13.91
C ARG A 144 -8.86 17.48 -12.68
N GLY A 145 -10.14 17.15 -12.53
CA GLY A 145 -10.96 17.61 -11.39
C GLY A 145 -10.56 17.07 -10.01
N LYS A 146 -9.61 16.14 -9.92
CA LYS A 146 -9.10 15.56 -8.67
C LYS A 146 -7.61 15.83 -8.43
N ALA A 147 -7.00 16.68 -9.22
CA ALA A 147 -5.58 17.01 -9.12
C ALA A 147 -5.18 17.55 -7.74
N ASP A 148 -6.01 18.42 -7.15
CA ASP A 148 -5.76 18.97 -5.81
C ASP A 148 -5.88 17.89 -4.71
N LEU A 149 -6.81 16.95 -4.85
CA LEU A 149 -6.92 15.84 -3.93
C LEU A 149 -5.68 14.94 -4.03
N LEU A 150 -5.27 14.60 -5.25
CA LEU A 150 -4.06 13.82 -5.49
C LEU A 150 -2.82 14.50 -4.91
N LYS A 151 -2.64 15.80 -5.16
CA LYS A 151 -1.52 16.59 -4.61
C LYS A 151 -1.48 16.51 -3.09
N ARG A 152 -2.63 16.66 -2.41
CA ARG A 152 -2.70 16.55 -0.94
C ARG A 152 -2.42 15.13 -0.43
N ILE A 153 -2.89 14.10 -1.15
CA ILE A 153 -2.61 12.70 -0.79
C ILE A 153 -1.10 12.46 -0.83
N LEU A 154 -0.45 12.80 -1.95
CA LEU A 154 0.98 12.60 -2.14
C LEU A 154 1.79 13.41 -1.12
N ALA A 155 1.46 14.67 -0.90
CA ALA A 155 2.15 15.50 0.10
C ALA A 155 2.08 14.91 1.52
N ILE A 156 0.96 14.29 1.90
CA ILE A 156 0.85 13.62 3.21
C ILE A 156 1.69 12.34 3.26
N ILE A 157 1.72 11.58 2.16
CA ILE A 157 2.54 10.35 2.06
C ILE A 157 4.02 10.76 2.14
N ASP A 158 4.46 11.73 1.33
CA ASP A 158 5.84 12.20 1.29
C ASP A 158 6.28 12.72 2.65
N LYS A 159 5.51 13.62 3.26
CA LYS A 159 5.84 14.14 4.59
C LYS A 159 5.97 13.03 5.64
N ARG A 160 5.05 12.05 5.66
CA ARG A 160 5.14 10.96 6.63
C ARG A 160 6.28 10.00 6.34
N TRP A 161 6.59 9.82 5.07
CA TRP A 161 7.74 9.03 4.66
C TRP A 161 9.03 9.69 5.14
N GLU A 162 9.23 10.95 4.79
CA GLU A 162 10.41 11.76 5.20
C GLU A 162 10.56 11.84 6.73
N ASP A 163 9.47 12.15 7.44
CA ASP A 163 9.51 12.35 8.89
C ASP A 163 9.74 11.05 9.70
N GLN A 164 9.31 9.88 9.19
CA GLN A 164 9.18 8.66 10.00
C GLN A 164 9.88 7.42 9.41
N MET A 165 10.08 7.36 8.11
CA MET A 165 10.49 6.14 7.40
C MET A 165 11.72 6.34 6.53
N ASP A 166 12.11 7.57 6.19
CA ASP A 166 13.25 7.84 5.32
C ASP A 166 14.56 7.66 6.10
N GLN A 167 14.98 6.39 6.16
CA GLN A 167 16.21 6.00 6.80
C GLN A 167 17.21 5.54 5.71
N PRO A 168 18.48 5.99 5.76
CA PRO A 168 19.51 5.55 4.81
C PRO A 168 19.61 4.03 4.68
N LEU A 169 19.28 3.31 5.73
CA LEU A 169 19.30 1.84 5.75
C LEU A 169 18.38 1.20 4.70
N TYR A 170 17.22 1.80 4.41
CA TYR A 170 16.33 1.28 3.36
C TYR A 170 16.93 1.46 1.97
N GLY A 171 17.56 2.62 1.72
CA GLY A 171 18.26 2.90 0.48
C GLY A 171 19.48 1.99 0.30
N ALA A 172 20.27 1.80 1.34
CA ALA A 172 21.42 0.89 1.33
C ALA A 172 20.99 -0.58 1.10
N ALA A 173 19.91 -1.02 1.75
CA ALA A 173 19.38 -2.36 1.54
C ALA A 173 18.83 -2.55 0.11
N LEU A 174 18.22 -1.53 -0.48
CA LEU A 174 17.78 -1.56 -1.87
C LEU A 174 18.95 -1.54 -2.86
N TYR A 175 20.00 -0.75 -2.58
CA TYR A 175 21.27 -0.75 -3.32
C TYR A 175 21.88 -2.13 -3.37
N LEU A 176 21.95 -2.83 -2.24
CA LEU A 176 22.47 -4.18 -2.11
C LEU A 176 21.48 -5.28 -2.56
N ASN A 177 20.35 -4.92 -3.13
CA ASN A 177 19.42 -5.88 -3.71
C ASN A 177 19.56 -5.92 -5.24
N PRO A 178 20.37 -6.83 -5.81
CA PRO A 178 20.64 -6.87 -7.23
C PRO A 178 19.39 -7.08 -8.08
N ASN A 179 18.41 -7.83 -7.54
CA ASN A 179 17.12 -8.05 -8.22
C ASN A 179 16.36 -6.76 -8.54
N LYS A 180 16.62 -5.67 -7.82
CA LYS A 180 15.95 -4.38 -7.95
C LYS A 180 16.92 -3.28 -8.41
N TYR A 181 18.13 -3.28 -7.87
CA TYR A 181 19.10 -2.23 -8.15
C TYR A 181 19.40 -2.07 -9.64
N PHE A 182 19.68 -3.17 -10.35
CA PHE A 182 19.99 -3.11 -11.78
C PHE A 182 18.83 -2.68 -12.66
N ASP A 183 17.59 -2.79 -12.22
CA ASP A 183 16.42 -2.21 -12.90
C ASP A 183 16.30 -0.71 -12.64
N LEU A 184 16.73 -0.24 -11.48
CA LEU A 184 16.67 1.16 -11.05
C LEU A 184 17.90 1.96 -11.48
N LYS A 185 19.02 1.30 -11.72
CA LYS A 185 20.29 1.94 -12.11
C LYS A 185 20.20 2.77 -13.40
N THR A 186 19.21 2.51 -14.24
CA THR A 186 18.96 3.29 -15.47
C THR A 186 18.47 4.72 -15.19
N ASP A 187 18.02 5.00 -13.96
CA ASP A 187 17.67 6.35 -13.49
C ASP A 187 18.84 6.89 -12.65
N ASP A 188 19.65 7.76 -13.22
CA ASP A 188 20.85 8.32 -12.60
C ASP A 188 20.56 9.02 -11.25
N VAL A 189 19.41 9.67 -11.13
CA VAL A 189 18.99 10.35 -9.88
C VAL A 189 18.71 9.32 -8.79
N MET A 190 18.04 8.24 -9.14
CA MET A 190 17.74 7.16 -8.20
C MET A 190 19.03 6.42 -7.82
N ALA A 191 19.85 6.05 -8.80
CA ALA A 191 21.14 5.38 -8.57
C ALA A 191 22.03 6.18 -7.62
N GLY A 192 22.16 7.50 -7.83
CA GLY A 192 22.94 8.38 -6.96
C GLY A 192 22.40 8.44 -5.53
N LYS A 193 21.07 8.48 -5.34
CA LYS A 193 20.46 8.44 -4.01
C LYS A 193 20.75 7.14 -3.28
N LEU A 194 20.63 5.99 -3.97
CA LEU A 194 20.88 4.68 -3.39
C LEU A 194 22.36 4.52 -3.01
N ARG A 195 23.26 4.98 -3.87
CA ARG A 195 24.72 4.99 -3.60
C ARG A 195 25.05 5.85 -2.39
N SER A 196 24.50 7.06 -2.31
CA SER A 196 24.67 7.96 -1.15
C SER A 196 24.18 7.31 0.15
N ALA A 197 23.02 6.68 0.12
CA ALA A 197 22.47 5.97 1.28
C ALA A 197 23.39 4.80 1.72
N PHE A 198 23.92 4.04 0.76
CA PHE A 198 24.89 2.97 1.05
C PHE A 198 26.15 3.52 1.71
N THR A 199 26.76 4.57 1.17
CA THR A 199 27.96 5.19 1.73
C THR A 199 27.73 5.76 3.14
N GLU A 200 26.57 6.36 3.39
CA GLU A 200 26.21 6.84 4.71
C GLU A 200 26.09 5.70 5.74
N VAL A 201 25.46 4.60 5.36
CA VAL A 201 25.32 3.41 6.22
C VAL A 201 26.69 2.76 6.44
N LEU A 202 27.50 2.63 5.40
CA LEU A 202 28.86 2.09 5.47
C LEU A 202 29.70 2.88 6.49
N SER A 203 29.71 4.20 6.40
CA SER A 203 30.46 5.07 7.31
C SER A 203 30.03 4.97 8.77
N LYS A 204 28.74 4.67 9.02
CA LYS A 204 28.20 4.48 10.38
C LYS A 204 28.45 3.11 10.96
N MET A 205 28.45 2.07 10.12
CA MET A 205 28.52 0.67 10.56
C MET A 205 29.95 0.13 10.62
N VAL A 206 30.87 0.67 9.84
CA VAL A 206 32.26 0.22 9.74
C VAL A 206 33.17 1.32 10.22
N PRO A 207 33.72 1.26 11.44
CA PRO A 207 34.60 2.31 11.97
C PRO A 207 35.99 2.40 11.30
N ASP A 208 36.47 1.28 10.75
CA ASP A 208 37.79 1.17 10.12
C ASP A 208 37.77 1.76 8.71
N GLN A 209 38.59 2.80 8.49
CA GLN A 209 38.67 3.54 7.23
C GLN A 209 39.23 2.68 6.08
N ASP A 210 40.22 1.83 6.35
CA ASP A 210 40.80 0.98 5.31
C ASP A 210 39.80 -0.09 4.85
N LEU A 211 39.00 -0.58 5.79
CA LEU A 211 37.90 -1.50 5.45
C LEU A 211 36.77 -0.78 4.70
N GLN A 212 36.43 0.46 5.07
CA GLN A 212 35.48 1.26 4.30
C GLN A 212 35.92 1.41 2.84
N ASN A 213 37.18 1.77 2.61
CA ASN A 213 37.74 1.96 1.27
C ASN A 213 37.65 0.66 0.45
N LYS A 214 38.00 -0.49 1.03
CA LYS A 214 37.90 -1.79 0.38
C LYS A 214 36.46 -2.15 0.01
N ILE A 215 35.51 -1.87 0.90
CA ILE A 215 34.09 -2.13 0.64
C ILE A 215 33.58 -1.17 -0.45
N ASP A 216 34.04 0.06 -0.48
CA ASP A 216 33.68 1.06 -1.49
C ASP A 216 34.19 0.64 -2.89
N ASP A 217 35.44 0.15 -2.98
CA ASP A 217 36.00 -0.39 -4.22
C ASP A 217 35.19 -1.59 -4.73
N GLN A 218 34.81 -2.52 -3.84
CA GLN A 218 33.95 -3.66 -4.19
C GLN A 218 32.55 -3.21 -4.63
N ALA A 219 32.03 -2.12 -4.05
CA ALA A 219 30.75 -1.57 -4.47
C ALA A 219 30.80 -1.00 -5.90
N LEU A 220 31.92 -0.41 -6.32
CA LEU A 220 32.14 -0.01 -7.71
C LEU A 220 32.20 -1.21 -8.66
N GLU A 221 32.90 -2.29 -8.25
CA GLU A 221 32.90 -3.53 -9.03
C GLU A 221 31.49 -4.14 -9.16
N TYR A 222 30.70 -4.12 -8.09
CA TYR A 222 29.31 -4.56 -8.10
C TYR A 222 28.46 -3.72 -9.07
N GLU A 223 28.56 -2.39 -9.00
CA GLU A 223 27.81 -1.49 -9.89
C GLU A 223 28.11 -1.80 -11.36
N ASP A 224 29.38 -2.03 -11.70
CA ASP A 224 29.82 -2.23 -13.08
C ASP A 224 29.84 -3.70 -13.51
N LEU A 225 29.40 -4.61 -12.64
CA LEU A 225 29.47 -6.05 -12.86
C LEU A 225 30.90 -6.49 -13.26
N ARG A 226 31.92 -5.97 -12.54
CA ARG A 226 33.32 -6.29 -12.73
C ARG A 226 33.85 -7.28 -11.67
N GLY A 227 35.10 -7.71 -11.79
CA GLY A 227 35.72 -8.63 -10.83
C GLY A 227 34.87 -9.90 -10.63
N SER A 228 34.62 -10.27 -9.39
CA SER A 228 33.82 -11.46 -9.03
C SER A 228 32.37 -11.36 -9.49
N PHE A 229 31.84 -10.15 -9.65
CA PHE A 229 30.46 -9.91 -10.10
C PHE A 229 30.27 -10.07 -11.61
N SER A 230 31.36 -10.18 -12.41
CA SER A 230 31.28 -10.43 -13.85
C SER A 230 31.00 -11.91 -14.20
N ASN A 231 30.97 -12.80 -13.22
CA ASN A 231 30.73 -14.21 -13.44
C ASN A 231 29.37 -14.47 -14.07
N LYS A 232 29.30 -15.21 -15.17
CA LYS A 232 28.06 -15.55 -15.88
C LYS A 232 27.00 -16.18 -14.97
N ILE A 233 27.42 -17.02 -14.01
CA ILE A 233 26.50 -17.62 -13.05
C ILE A 233 25.90 -16.56 -12.12
N ALA A 234 26.70 -15.60 -11.66
CA ALA A 234 26.21 -14.48 -10.82
C ALA A 234 25.23 -13.61 -11.60
N ILE A 235 25.58 -13.22 -12.83
CA ILE A 235 24.72 -12.40 -13.70
C ILE A 235 23.39 -13.10 -14.01
N ASN A 236 23.42 -14.39 -14.36
CA ASN A 236 22.20 -15.16 -14.65
C ASN A 236 21.30 -15.31 -13.41
N ASN A 237 21.88 -15.27 -12.23
CA ASN A 237 21.15 -15.44 -10.97
C ASN A 237 20.68 -14.12 -10.33
N ILE A 238 21.01 -12.96 -10.90
CA ILE A 238 20.59 -11.65 -10.38
C ILE A 238 19.08 -11.60 -10.12
N LYS A 239 18.26 -12.17 -10.98
CA LYS A 239 16.79 -12.14 -10.87
C LYS A 239 16.19 -13.30 -10.07
N THR A 240 16.95 -14.33 -9.76
CA THR A 240 16.45 -15.59 -9.21
C THR A 240 16.89 -15.88 -7.78
N LYS A 241 18.10 -15.45 -7.41
CA LYS A 241 18.64 -15.69 -6.07
C LYS A 241 18.34 -14.52 -5.11
N SER A 242 18.24 -14.85 -3.82
CA SER A 242 18.18 -13.80 -2.79
C SER A 242 19.50 -13.02 -2.72
N PRO A 243 19.47 -11.73 -2.34
CA PRO A 243 20.68 -10.91 -2.24
C PRO A 243 21.80 -11.57 -1.43
N SER A 244 21.50 -12.11 -0.25
CA SER A 244 22.48 -12.80 0.61
C SER A 244 23.18 -13.97 -0.07
N LYS A 245 22.44 -14.79 -0.83
CA LYS A 245 23.03 -15.92 -1.57
C LYS A 245 23.90 -15.46 -2.73
N LEU A 246 23.52 -14.39 -3.42
CA LEU A 246 24.28 -13.87 -4.54
C LEU A 246 25.65 -13.35 -4.06
N PHE A 247 25.68 -12.58 -2.97
CA PHE A 247 26.94 -12.04 -2.42
C PHE A 247 27.83 -13.16 -1.87
N THR A 248 27.29 -14.20 -1.26
CA THR A 248 28.08 -15.35 -0.80
C THR A 248 28.75 -16.09 -1.97
N ASP A 249 28.07 -16.22 -3.10
CA ASP A 249 28.60 -16.88 -4.30
C ASP A 249 29.69 -16.03 -5.01
N CYS A 250 29.75 -14.72 -4.74
CA CYS A 250 30.74 -13.80 -5.35
C CYS A 250 32.03 -13.64 -4.49
N THR A 251 32.02 -14.07 -3.24
CA THR A 251 33.14 -13.89 -2.28
C THR A 251 34.05 -15.09 -2.10
N ILE A 252 34.05 -16.04 -3.03
CA ILE A 252 34.94 -17.22 -3.01
C ILE A 252 36.23 -16.96 -3.79
#